data_5083e13017fcecce26c64f7153838d18
#
_entry.id   5083e13017fcecce26c64f7153838d18
#
_cell.length_a   1.000
_cell.length_b   1.000
_cell.length_c   1.000
_cell.angle_alpha   90.00
_cell.angle_beta   90.00
_cell.angle_gamma   90.00
#
_symmetry.space_group_name_H-M   'P 1'
#
loop_
_entity.id
_entity.type
_entity.pdbx_description
1 polymer ?
#
loop_
_entity_poly.entity_id
_entity_poly.type
_entity_poly.pdbx_seq_one_letter_code
_entity_poly.pdbx_strand_id
1 'polypeptide(L)'
;MAPRILIVGGSIGGLFAAVLLHRAGFDVRVTERSVHGLEGRGAGLVAQREVFDILREVGVEHLAHVGVTANERIYLDRDGAIIHRQRTPQTQLSWDVLFRTFRQLLTDERYEINRPAVSASQMPDGARVTYADGREEQADLVIGADGVGSTLRGAVNGSKSRPTYVGYATWRGLIPEAEVPAAAAEQLFDRFAFYEMPGSHILGYLVPGPDGSIAPGRRRYNWVWYRRYTEDALGAVLTDVDGARRPFSLAPGRVRHEVADAMKADAARLLPPSFAAMVAAEPRPFVHAIFDYAPPQMVAGRIALMGDAAFVARPHTAMGVAKAAGDAFALRDALAGMRDMGRDMDAALAAYASARLPVGAAIVAYGQRLGRTLG
;
A
#
# COMPACT_ATOMS: atom_id res chain seq x y z
N MET A 1 1.28 22.07 26.84
CA MET A 1 0.26 21.47 25.93
C MET A 1 0.89 20.27 25.25
N ALA A 2 0.09 19.27 24.85
CA ALA A 2 0.61 18.17 24.06
C ALA A 2 1.07 18.69 22.69
N PRO A 3 2.20 18.20 22.15
CA PRO A 3 2.64 18.58 20.81
C PRO A 3 1.57 18.28 19.75
N ARG A 4 1.37 19.22 18.84
CA ARG A 4 0.47 19.10 17.71
C ARG A 4 1.16 18.40 16.56
N ILE A 5 0.59 17.28 16.10
CA ILE A 5 1.15 16.45 15.04
C ILE A 5 0.20 16.44 13.84
N LEU A 6 0.69 16.88 12.69
CA LEU A 6 -0.05 16.83 11.43
C LEU A 6 0.48 15.69 10.57
N ILE A 7 -0.40 14.74 10.20
CA ILE A 7 -0.09 13.61 9.33
C ILE A 7 -0.67 13.89 7.94
N VAL A 8 0.17 13.95 6.94
CA VAL A 8 -0.22 14.12 5.54
C VAL A 8 -0.25 12.76 4.85
N GLY A 9 -1.45 12.32 4.48
CA GLY A 9 -1.73 11.00 3.91
C GLY A 9 -2.55 10.12 4.86
N GLY A 10 -3.81 9.90 4.50
CA GLY A 10 -4.81 9.21 5.32
C GLY A 10 -4.98 7.71 5.01
N SER A 11 -4.04 7.09 4.30
CA SER A 11 -4.03 5.65 4.05
C SER A 11 -3.58 4.87 5.30
N ILE A 12 -3.52 3.53 5.21
CA ILE A 12 -3.23 2.64 6.34
C ILE A 12 -2.00 3.10 7.14
N GLY A 13 -0.90 3.48 6.48
CA GLY A 13 0.31 3.94 7.18
C GLY A 13 0.06 5.18 8.03
N GLY A 14 -0.62 6.19 7.47
CA GLY A 14 -0.97 7.41 8.21
C GLY A 14 -1.96 7.15 9.34
N LEU A 15 -2.93 6.25 9.13
CA LEU A 15 -3.88 5.84 10.17
C LEU A 15 -3.19 5.08 11.31
N PHE A 16 -2.22 4.20 11.02
CA PHE A 16 -1.43 3.52 12.04
C PHE A 16 -0.72 4.53 12.96
N ALA A 17 -0.01 5.47 12.36
CA ALA A 17 0.67 6.52 13.14
C ALA A 17 -0.34 7.38 13.92
N ALA A 18 -1.43 7.79 13.27
CA ALA A 18 -2.44 8.64 13.89
C ALA A 18 -3.06 8.00 15.13
N VAL A 19 -3.46 6.73 15.04
CA VAL A 19 -4.10 6.01 16.15
C VAL A 19 -3.10 5.79 17.29
N LEU A 20 -1.88 5.33 16.98
CA LEU A 20 -0.86 5.09 18.02
C LEU A 20 -0.44 6.39 18.73
N LEU A 21 -0.20 7.47 17.99
CA LEU A 21 0.19 8.75 18.57
C LEU A 21 -0.96 9.40 19.37
N HIS A 22 -2.20 9.30 18.86
CA HIS A 22 -3.36 9.80 19.59
C HIS A 22 -3.54 9.07 20.92
N ARG A 23 -3.41 7.74 20.94
CA ARG A 23 -3.45 6.94 22.17
C ARG A 23 -2.29 7.25 23.12
N ALA A 24 -1.13 7.62 22.58
CA ALA A 24 0.00 8.11 23.38
C ALA A 24 -0.21 9.56 23.90
N GLY A 25 -1.37 10.19 23.64
CA GLY A 25 -1.77 11.49 24.19
C GLY A 25 -1.25 12.69 23.41
N PHE A 26 -0.87 12.53 22.13
CA PHE A 26 -0.54 13.64 21.23
C PHE A 26 -1.81 14.22 20.62
N ASP A 27 -1.77 15.52 20.26
CA ASP A 27 -2.83 16.14 19.47
C ASP A 27 -2.58 15.87 17.98
N VAL A 28 -3.30 14.90 17.43
CA VAL A 28 -3.07 14.38 16.08
C VAL A 28 -4.19 14.79 15.14
N ARG A 29 -3.81 15.25 13.94
CA ARG A 29 -4.70 15.47 12.81
C ARG A 29 -4.16 14.80 11.55
N VAL A 30 -5.05 14.26 10.73
CA VAL A 30 -4.74 13.61 9.45
C VAL A 30 -5.37 14.38 8.31
N THR A 31 -4.63 14.61 7.23
CA THR A 31 -5.16 15.15 5.98
C THR A 31 -4.97 14.18 4.83
N GLU A 32 -6.01 13.97 4.03
CA GLU A 32 -6.01 13.05 2.88
C GLU A 32 -6.41 13.80 1.60
N ARG A 33 -5.67 13.59 0.53
CA ARG A 33 -5.92 14.24 -0.77
C ARG A 33 -7.15 13.74 -1.51
N SER A 34 -7.60 12.53 -1.21
CA SER A 34 -8.74 11.90 -1.89
C SER A 34 -10.04 12.62 -1.60
N VAL A 35 -10.81 12.91 -2.64
CA VAL A 35 -12.11 13.59 -2.53
C VAL A 35 -13.19 12.66 -1.98
N HIS A 36 -13.12 11.37 -2.32
CA HIS A 36 -14.14 10.37 -1.95
C HIS A 36 -13.62 9.34 -0.92
N GLY A 37 -12.53 9.68 -0.22
CA GLY A 37 -11.88 8.73 0.68
C GLY A 37 -11.12 7.61 -0.05
N LEU A 38 -10.74 6.57 0.68
CA LEU A 38 -9.87 5.50 0.19
C LEU A 38 -10.56 4.11 0.19
N GLU A 39 -11.84 4.04 0.54
CA GLU A 39 -12.58 2.78 0.55
C GLU A 39 -12.64 2.15 -0.84
N GLY A 40 -12.56 0.82 -0.90
CA GLY A 40 -12.59 0.06 -2.14
C GLY A 40 -11.34 0.17 -3.02
N ARG A 41 -10.27 0.81 -2.54
CA ARG A 41 -9.01 0.96 -3.29
C ARG A 41 -7.97 -0.10 -2.98
N GLY A 42 -8.18 -0.87 -1.95
CA GLY A 42 -7.25 -1.88 -1.50
C GLY A 42 -7.60 -3.28 -1.98
N ALA A 43 -6.58 -4.11 -2.04
CA ALA A 43 -6.69 -5.53 -2.34
C ALA A 43 -6.31 -6.37 -1.11
N GLY A 44 -6.06 -7.66 -1.31
CA GLY A 44 -5.56 -8.53 -0.26
C GLY A 44 -4.16 -8.12 0.20
N LEU A 45 -3.90 -8.37 1.46
CA LEU A 45 -2.57 -8.24 2.06
C LEU A 45 -2.25 -9.48 2.90
N VAL A 46 -0.96 -9.77 2.99
CA VAL A 46 -0.46 -10.85 3.84
C VAL A 46 -0.34 -10.35 5.27
N ALA A 47 -0.91 -11.08 6.22
CA ALA A 47 -0.71 -10.81 7.63
C ALA A 47 0.73 -11.16 8.03
N GLN A 48 1.53 -10.15 8.36
CA GLN A 48 2.88 -10.28 8.90
C GLN A 48 2.90 -9.87 10.38
N ARG A 49 3.98 -10.18 11.07
CA ARG A 49 4.11 -9.97 12.51
C ARG A 49 3.72 -8.55 12.95
N GLU A 50 4.25 -7.54 12.27
CA GLU A 50 4.00 -6.13 12.62
C GLU A 50 2.51 -5.76 12.44
N VAL A 51 1.80 -6.43 11.52
CA VAL A 51 0.35 -6.25 11.35
C VAL A 51 -0.40 -6.87 12.52
N PHE A 52 -0.01 -8.07 12.98
CA PHE A 52 -0.58 -8.68 14.19
C PHE A 52 -0.31 -7.84 15.42
N ASP A 53 0.91 -7.34 15.57
CA ASP A 53 1.32 -6.53 16.72
C ASP A 53 0.52 -5.23 16.80
N ILE A 54 0.31 -4.53 15.69
CA ILE A 54 -0.48 -3.28 15.70
C ILE A 54 -1.97 -3.53 15.96
N LEU A 55 -2.53 -4.62 15.44
CA LEU A 55 -3.92 -5.00 15.74
C LEU A 55 -4.11 -5.29 17.23
N ARG A 56 -3.16 -5.98 17.86
CA ARG A 56 -3.16 -6.24 19.31
C ARG A 56 -3.02 -4.95 20.11
N GLU A 57 -2.09 -4.09 19.73
CA GLU A 57 -1.84 -2.79 20.39
C GLU A 57 -3.09 -1.93 20.45
N VAL A 58 -3.91 -1.96 19.41
CA VAL A 58 -5.15 -1.17 19.39
C VAL A 58 -6.39 -1.95 19.85
N GLY A 59 -6.23 -3.19 20.33
CA GLY A 59 -7.33 -4.01 20.89
C GLY A 59 -8.30 -4.57 19.86
N VAL A 60 -7.82 -4.80 18.62
CA VAL A 60 -8.61 -5.37 17.53
C VAL A 60 -7.95 -6.60 16.92
N GLU A 61 -7.20 -7.35 17.73
CA GLU A 61 -6.48 -8.55 17.29
C GLU A 61 -7.36 -9.63 16.67
N HIS A 62 -8.67 -9.63 16.99
CA HIS A 62 -9.64 -10.54 16.37
C HIS A 62 -9.65 -10.41 14.84
N LEU A 63 -9.31 -9.25 14.28
CA LEU A 63 -9.24 -9.04 12.84
C LEU A 63 -8.09 -9.83 12.18
N ALA A 64 -7.06 -10.17 12.92
CA ALA A 64 -5.99 -11.02 12.44
C ALA A 64 -6.46 -12.46 12.13
N HIS A 65 -7.57 -12.86 12.75
CA HIS A 65 -8.22 -14.17 12.56
C HIS A 65 -9.36 -14.12 11.53
N VAL A 66 -9.76 -12.92 11.07
CA VAL A 66 -10.79 -12.72 10.05
C VAL A 66 -10.12 -12.59 8.68
N GLY A 67 -9.43 -13.64 8.28
CA GLY A 67 -8.76 -13.73 6.98
C GLY A 67 -9.19 -14.99 6.23
N VAL A 68 -8.96 -15.01 4.93
CA VAL A 68 -9.15 -16.21 4.11
C VAL A 68 -7.81 -16.95 4.03
N THR A 69 -7.78 -18.20 4.47
CA THR A 69 -6.57 -19.01 4.42
C THR A 69 -6.48 -19.76 3.10
N ALA A 70 -5.42 -19.51 2.34
CA ALA A 70 -4.98 -20.40 1.28
C ALA A 70 -4.21 -21.56 1.90
N ASN A 71 -4.67 -22.79 1.69
CA ASN A 71 -4.10 -23.98 2.33
C ASN A 71 -2.79 -24.46 1.69
N GLU A 72 -2.63 -24.14 0.42
CA GLU A 72 -1.44 -24.51 -0.36
C GLU A 72 -1.08 -23.42 -1.38
N ARG A 73 0.17 -23.42 -1.79
CA ARG A 73 0.63 -22.70 -2.99
C ARG A 73 0.68 -23.67 -4.14
N ILE A 74 0.17 -23.25 -5.30
CA ILE A 74 0.23 -24.01 -6.53
C ILE A 74 0.90 -23.19 -7.63
N TYR A 75 1.65 -23.89 -8.48
CA TYR A 75 2.25 -23.30 -9.67
C TYR A 75 1.67 -24.01 -10.88
N LEU A 76 1.16 -23.23 -11.84
CA LEU A 76 0.55 -23.73 -13.07
C LEU A 76 1.56 -23.65 -14.21
N ASP A 77 1.42 -24.55 -15.19
CA ASP A 77 1.99 -24.35 -16.51
C ASP A 77 1.05 -23.56 -17.43
N ARG A 78 1.45 -23.36 -18.68
CA ARG A 78 0.66 -22.58 -19.67
C ARG A 78 -0.69 -23.22 -19.98
N ASP A 79 -0.80 -24.53 -19.91
CA ASP A 79 -2.03 -25.29 -20.22
C ASP A 79 -2.94 -25.42 -19.00
N GLY A 80 -2.50 -24.94 -17.84
CA GLY A 80 -3.22 -24.95 -16.59
C GLY A 80 -2.95 -26.19 -15.74
N ALA A 81 -2.01 -27.08 -16.11
CA ALA A 81 -1.64 -28.18 -15.24
C ALA A 81 -0.85 -27.69 -14.01
N ILE A 82 -1.08 -28.32 -12.84
CA ILE A 82 -0.34 -28.00 -11.63
C ILE A 82 1.01 -28.70 -11.69
N ILE A 83 2.08 -27.95 -11.87
CA ILE A 83 3.46 -28.45 -11.96
C ILE A 83 4.20 -28.49 -10.62
N HIS A 84 3.73 -27.71 -9.63
CA HIS A 84 4.31 -27.71 -8.29
C HIS A 84 3.25 -27.39 -7.24
N ARG A 85 3.36 -28.04 -6.07
CA ARG A 85 2.52 -27.80 -4.89
C ARG A 85 3.38 -27.64 -3.64
N GLN A 86 3.05 -26.68 -2.81
CA GLN A 86 3.70 -26.48 -1.52
C GLN A 86 2.62 -26.25 -0.45
N ARG A 87 2.55 -27.14 0.53
CA ARG A 87 1.66 -26.97 1.69
C ARG A 87 2.24 -25.91 2.62
N THR A 88 1.81 -24.70 2.44
CA THR A 88 2.21 -23.54 3.25
C THR A 88 0.96 -22.70 3.47
N PRO A 89 0.16 -23.00 4.52
CA PRO A 89 -1.02 -22.20 4.83
C PRO A 89 -0.65 -20.72 5.02
N GLN A 90 -1.40 -19.84 4.39
CA GLN A 90 -1.18 -18.42 4.46
C GLN A 90 -2.51 -17.66 4.51
N THR A 91 -2.69 -16.85 5.55
CA THR A 91 -3.90 -16.06 5.72
C THR A 91 -3.78 -14.72 5.00
N GLN A 92 -4.81 -14.41 4.23
CA GLN A 92 -4.95 -13.17 3.49
C GLN A 92 -5.99 -12.28 4.18
N LEU A 93 -5.60 -11.05 4.51
CA LEU A 93 -6.47 -10.05 5.09
C LEU A 93 -7.02 -9.12 4.00
N SER A 94 -8.15 -8.46 4.28
CA SER A 94 -8.67 -7.39 3.44
C SER A 94 -8.08 -6.05 3.84
N TRP A 95 -7.51 -5.34 2.88
CA TRP A 95 -7.06 -3.96 3.07
C TRP A 95 -8.22 -3.05 3.50
N ASP A 96 -9.41 -3.23 2.90
CA ASP A 96 -10.59 -2.41 3.19
C ASP A 96 -11.06 -2.57 4.64
N VAL A 97 -11.03 -3.81 5.16
CA VAL A 97 -11.38 -4.08 6.56
C VAL A 97 -10.40 -3.39 7.49
N LEU A 98 -9.10 -3.54 7.24
CA LEU A 98 -8.06 -2.92 8.04
C LEU A 98 -8.16 -1.39 8.01
N PHE A 99 -8.36 -0.81 6.83
CA PHE A 99 -8.53 0.63 6.66
C PHE A 99 -9.74 1.16 7.47
N ARG A 100 -10.93 0.56 7.30
CA ARG A 100 -12.14 0.99 8.01
C ARG A 100 -11.98 0.89 9.52
N THR A 101 -11.40 -0.20 10.00
CA THR A 101 -11.18 -0.37 11.45
C THR A 101 -10.31 0.75 12.01
N PHE A 102 -9.17 1.03 11.41
CA PHE A 102 -8.30 2.11 11.92
C PHE A 102 -8.91 3.49 11.71
N ARG A 103 -9.67 3.70 10.63
CA ARG A 103 -10.38 4.96 10.40
C ARG A 103 -11.44 5.21 11.49
N GLN A 104 -12.16 4.19 11.93
CA GLN A 104 -13.16 4.26 12.99
C GLN A 104 -12.57 4.54 14.39
N LEU A 105 -11.27 4.31 14.59
CA LEU A 105 -10.58 4.64 15.85
C LEU A 105 -10.23 6.14 15.97
N LEU A 106 -10.48 6.93 14.93
CA LEU A 106 -10.30 8.39 14.93
C LEU A 106 -11.65 9.07 14.72
N THR A 107 -11.88 10.19 15.43
CA THR A 107 -13.05 11.04 15.17
C THR A 107 -12.95 11.74 13.83
N ASP A 108 -14.10 12.14 13.26
CA ASP A 108 -14.13 12.82 11.96
C ASP A 108 -13.38 14.17 11.97
N GLU A 109 -13.37 14.86 13.10
CA GLU A 109 -12.63 16.12 13.27
C GLU A 109 -11.11 15.96 13.13
N ARG A 110 -10.60 14.73 13.37
CA ARG A 110 -9.18 14.40 13.26
C ARG A 110 -8.77 13.89 11.89
N TYR A 111 -9.72 13.69 10.97
CA TYR A 111 -9.44 13.12 9.65
C TYR A 111 -10.15 13.90 8.55
N GLU A 112 -9.41 14.73 7.83
CA GLU A 112 -9.94 15.61 6.79
C GLU A 112 -9.57 15.09 5.39
N ILE A 113 -10.58 14.82 4.56
CA ILE A 113 -10.42 14.47 3.14
C ILE A 113 -10.42 15.72 2.24
N ASN A 114 -10.10 15.54 0.96
CA ASN A 114 -10.01 16.60 -0.03
C ASN A 114 -9.02 17.72 0.35
N ARG A 115 -7.85 17.28 0.90
CA ARG A 115 -6.77 18.18 1.34
C ARG A 115 -5.44 17.79 0.70
N PRO A 116 -5.27 18.02 -0.61
CA PRO A 116 -4.01 17.72 -1.27
C PRO A 116 -2.92 18.69 -0.84
N ALA A 117 -1.92 18.21 -0.11
CA ALA A 117 -0.72 18.97 0.21
C ALA A 117 0.14 19.15 -1.03
N VAL A 118 0.63 20.37 -1.25
CA VAL A 118 1.48 20.74 -2.39
C VAL A 118 2.91 21.04 -1.97
N SER A 119 3.13 21.42 -0.72
CA SER A 119 4.49 21.64 -0.16
C SER A 119 4.48 21.54 1.36
N ALA A 120 5.68 21.38 1.92
CA ALA A 120 5.94 21.56 3.34
C ALA A 120 7.25 22.33 3.53
N SER A 121 7.35 23.12 4.60
CA SER A 121 8.54 23.92 4.93
C SER A 121 8.81 23.91 6.43
N GLN A 122 10.09 24.07 6.78
CA GLN A 122 10.51 24.22 8.16
C GLN A 122 10.11 25.59 8.73
N MET A 123 9.83 25.62 10.01
CA MET A 123 9.66 26.82 10.80
C MET A 123 10.58 26.76 12.05
N PRO A 124 10.82 27.88 12.75
CA PRO A 124 11.68 27.85 13.94
C PRO A 124 11.29 26.79 14.96
N ASP A 125 9.99 26.67 15.26
CA ASP A 125 9.46 25.77 16.29
C ASP A 125 8.51 24.72 15.75
N GLY A 126 8.61 24.32 14.45
CA GLY A 126 7.69 23.38 13.86
C GLY A 126 7.87 23.25 12.35
N ALA A 127 6.80 22.84 11.68
CA ALA A 127 6.73 22.79 10.22
C ALA A 127 5.35 23.28 9.74
N ARG A 128 5.31 23.71 8.49
CA ARG A 128 4.13 24.20 7.81
C ARG A 128 3.84 23.34 6.57
N VAL A 129 2.58 23.00 6.37
CA VAL A 129 2.07 22.37 5.15
C VAL A 129 1.22 23.38 4.38
N THR A 130 1.44 23.50 3.08
CA THR A 130 0.59 24.28 2.16
C THR A 130 -0.25 23.33 1.33
N TYR A 131 -1.54 23.60 1.22
CA TYR A 131 -2.50 22.80 0.44
C TYR A 131 -2.79 23.44 -0.92
N ALA A 132 -3.37 22.66 -1.84
CA ALA A 132 -3.68 23.11 -3.19
C ALA A 132 -4.69 24.27 -3.27
N ASP A 133 -5.51 24.45 -2.24
CA ASP A 133 -6.46 25.57 -2.10
C ASP A 133 -5.83 26.83 -1.51
N GLY A 134 -4.51 26.84 -1.30
CA GLY A 134 -3.75 27.95 -0.75
C GLY A 134 -3.76 28.05 0.77
N ARG A 135 -4.55 27.22 1.47
CA ARG A 135 -4.52 27.18 2.95
C ARG A 135 -3.19 26.63 3.46
N GLU A 136 -2.78 27.10 4.62
CA GLU A 136 -1.59 26.66 5.32
C GLU A 136 -1.96 26.15 6.71
N GLU A 137 -1.25 25.13 7.15
CA GLU A 137 -1.40 24.56 8.48
C GLU A 137 -0.02 24.35 9.11
N GLN A 138 0.12 24.74 10.39
CA GLN A 138 1.36 24.63 11.15
C GLN A 138 1.18 23.57 12.23
N ALA A 139 2.26 22.83 12.51
CA ALA A 139 2.31 21.85 13.59
C ALA A 139 3.73 21.78 14.19
N ASP A 140 3.84 21.29 15.41
CA ASP A 140 5.13 21.03 16.06
C ASP A 140 5.92 19.93 15.34
N LEU A 141 5.18 18.98 14.71
CA LEU A 141 5.72 17.92 13.87
C LEU A 141 4.77 17.65 12.68
N VAL A 142 5.33 17.55 11.49
CA VAL A 142 4.64 17.08 10.29
C VAL A 142 5.15 15.70 9.89
N ILE A 143 4.24 14.75 9.70
CA ILE A 143 4.55 13.38 9.27
C ILE A 143 4.05 13.17 7.84
N GLY A 144 4.96 12.91 6.90
CA GLY A 144 4.65 12.52 5.54
C GLY A 144 4.35 11.04 5.45
N ALA A 145 3.08 10.69 5.24
CA ALA A 145 2.55 9.36 4.97
C ALA A 145 1.81 9.31 3.61
N ASP A 146 2.16 10.22 2.70
CA ASP A 146 1.47 10.55 1.44
C ASP A 146 1.86 9.64 0.26
N GLY A 147 2.47 8.49 0.56
CA GLY A 147 2.62 7.37 -0.35
C GLY A 147 3.74 7.52 -1.39
N VAL A 148 3.68 6.69 -2.46
CA VAL A 148 4.74 6.62 -3.49
C VAL A 148 5.00 7.97 -4.16
N GLY A 149 3.97 8.76 -4.38
CA GLY A 149 4.05 10.11 -4.96
C GLY A 149 4.20 11.22 -3.92
N SER A 150 4.91 10.97 -2.83
CA SER A 150 5.01 11.90 -1.71
C SER A 150 5.53 13.28 -2.10
N THR A 151 4.73 14.29 -1.78
CA THR A 151 5.11 15.71 -1.85
C THR A 151 6.09 16.06 -0.73
N LEU A 152 5.86 15.54 0.48
CA LEU A 152 6.67 15.84 1.65
C LEU A 152 8.09 15.28 1.54
N ARG A 153 8.28 14.23 0.74
CA ARG A 153 9.61 13.69 0.43
C ARG A 153 10.53 14.76 -0.14
N GLY A 154 10.00 15.68 -0.95
CA GLY A 154 10.75 16.82 -1.49
C GLY A 154 11.30 17.75 -0.41
N ALA A 155 10.51 18.02 0.64
CA ALA A 155 10.93 18.86 1.77
C ALA A 155 12.05 18.22 2.62
N VAL A 156 12.13 16.89 2.64
CA VAL A 156 13.16 16.14 3.39
C VAL A 156 14.41 15.86 2.56
N ASN A 157 14.24 15.48 1.28
CA ASN A 157 15.34 14.95 0.45
C ASN A 157 15.68 15.80 -0.77
N GLY A 158 14.99 16.93 -1.00
CA GLY A 158 15.26 17.85 -2.10
C GLY A 158 15.27 17.15 -3.47
N SER A 159 16.33 17.32 -4.25
CA SER A 159 16.49 16.71 -5.57
C SER A 159 16.55 15.17 -5.55
N LYS A 160 16.84 14.55 -4.41
CA LYS A 160 16.92 13.10 -4.22
C LYS A 160 15.56 12.47 -3.81
N SER A 161 14.44 13.15 -4.07
CA SER A 161 13.11 12.74 -3.63
C SER A 161 12.36 11.86 -4.63
N ARG A 162 12.86 11.67 -5.85
CA ARG A 162 12.13 10.98 -6.92
C ARG A 162 12.35 9.47 -6.86
N PRO A 163 11.27 8.65 -6.84
CA PRO A 163 11.38 7.21 -7.00
C PRO A 163 11.73 6.86 -8.44
N THR A 164 12.45 5.74 -8.62
CA THR A 164 12.88 5.24 -9.93
C THR A 164 11.91 4.19 -10.44
N TYR A 165 11.38 4.35 -11.64
CA TYR A 165 10.58 3.32 -12.31
C TYR A 165 11.45 2.09 -12.62
N VAL A 166 10.89 0.88 -12.40
CA VAL A 166 11.68 -0.36 -12.48
C VAL A 166 11.38 -1.22 -13.71
N GLY A 167 10.71 -0.66 -14.72
CA GLY A 167 10.50 -1.32 -16.01
C GLY A 167 9.24 -2.20 -16.09
N TYR A 168 8.40 -2.26 -15.06
CA TYR A 168 7.16 -3.03 -15.08
C TYR A 168 6.04 -2.42 -14.22
N ALA A 169 4.81 -2.86 -14.49
CA ALA A 169 3.63 -2.51 -13.73
C ALA A 169 2.86 -3.77 -13.30
N THR A 170 2.00 -3.64 -12.31
CA THR A 170 1.05 -4.68 -11.91
C THR A 170 -0.35 -4.30 -12.36
N TRP A 171 -0.97 -5.17 -13.15
CA TRP A 171 -2.41 -5.20 -13.33
C TRP A 171 -3.06 -5.96 -12.19
N ARG A 172 -4.22 -5.51 -11.76
CA ARG A 172 -4.91 -6.09 -10.61
C ARG A 172 -6.41 -6.14 -10.85
N GLY A 173 -7.03 -7.13 -10.24
CA GLY A 173 -8.48 -7.24 -10.16
C GLY A 173 -8.92 -7.79 -8.83
N LEU A 174 -10.18 -7.55 -8.52
CA LEU A 174 -10.81 -7.96 -7.28
C LEU A 174 -12.27 -8.34 -7.53
N ILE A 175 -12.49 -9.59 -7.91
CA ILE A 175 -13.77 -10.11 -8.39
C ILE A 175 -14.57 -10.69 -7.22
N PRO A 176 -15.87 -10.39 -7.08
CA PRO A 176 -16.73 -11.12 -6.18
C PRO A 176 -16.66 -12.63 -6.44
N GLU A 177 -16.53 -13.43 -5.39
CA GLU A 177 -16.39 -14.88 -5.50
C GLU A 177 -17.52 -15.53 -6.34
N ALA A 178 -18.73 -15.02 -6.18
CA ALA A 178 -19.91 -15.50 -6.93
C ALA A 178 -19.84 -15.20 -8.46
N GLU A 179 -18.98 -14.26 -8.87
CA GLU A 179 -18.82 -13.89 -10.29
C GLU A 179 -17.61 -14.60 -10.95
N VAL A 180 -16.89 -15.41 -10.17
CA VAL A 180 -15.75 -16.18 -10.69
C VAL A 180 -16.26 -17.34 -11.57
N PRO A 181 -15.74 -17.52 -12.80
CA PRO A 181 -16.11 -18.65 -13.66
C PRO A 181 -15.85 -20.00 -12.94
N ALA A 182 -16.81 -20.93 -12.99
CA ALA A 182 -16.78 -22.16 -12.21
C ALA A 182 -15.51 -23.00 -12.43
N ALA A 183 -15.05 -23.14 -13.68
CA ALA A 183 -13.81 -23.87 -13.99
C ALA A 183 -12.56 -23.21 -13.40
N ALA A 184 -12.52 -21.88 -13.30
CA ALA A 184 -11.45 -21.17 -12.65
C ALA A 184 -11.53 -21.31 -11.12
N ALA A 185 -12.74 -21.25 -10.55
CA ALA A 185 -12.98 -21.44 -9.12
C ALA A 185 -12.49 -22.80 -8.62
N GLU A 186 -12.80 -23.89 -9.33
CA GLU A 186 -12.39 -25.26 -8.99
C GLU A 186 -10.86 -25.38 -8.88
N GLN A 187 -10.12 -24.70 -9.73
CA GLN A 187 -8.68 -24.75 -9.74
C GLN A 187 -8.01 -23.79 -8.76
N LEU A 188 -8.59 -22.59 -8.58
CA LEU A 188 -7.89 -21.48 -7.93
C LEU A 188 -8.34 -21.21 -6.48
N PHE A 189 -9.55 -21.66 -6.07
CA PHE A 189 -10.04 -21.36 -4.73
C PHE A 189 -9.30 -22.12 -3.65
N ASP A 190 -9.23 -21.52 -2.46
CA ASP A 190 -8.53 -21.99 -1.27
C ASP A 190 -7.01 -22.26 -1.49
N ARG A 191 -6.47 -21.71 -2.57
CA ARG A 191 -5.07 -21.79 -2.98
C ARG A 191 -4.49 -20.40 -3.20
N PHE A 192 -3.18 -20.32 -3.01
CA PHE A 192 -2.38 -19.22 -3.52
C PHE A 192 -1.75 -19.69 -4.84
N ALA A 193 -2.35 -19.31 -5.94
CA ALA A 193 -1.97 -19.78 -7.27
C ALA A 193 -0.98 -18.85 -7.96
N PHE A 194 -0.03 -19.45 -8.69
CA PHE A 194 1.00 -18.75 -9.46
C PHE A 194 1.10 -19.30 -10.87
N TYR A 195 1.41 -18.42 -11.82
CA TYR A 195 1.93 -18.77 -13.13
C TYR A 195 3.06 -17.82 -13.47
N GLU A 196 4.22 -18.37 -13.84
CA GLU A 196 5.44 -17.63 -14.16
C GLU A 196 5.84 -17.84 -15.60
N MET A 197 6.26 -16.78 -16.27
CA MET A 197 6.82 -16.81 -17.62
C MET A 197 7.92 -15.74 -17.73
N PRO A 198 8.82 -15.82 -18.74
CA PRO A 198 9.90 -14.85 -18.89
C PRO A 198 9.37 -13.41 -18.91
N GLY A 199 9.85 -12.59 -17.96
CA GLY A 199 9.49 -11.17 -17.83
C GLY A 199 8.09 -10.87 -17.35
N SER A 200 7.32 -11.87 -16.90
CA SER A 200 5.97 -11.68 -16.38
C SER A 200 5.56 -12.80 -15.44
N HIS A 201 4.70 -12.53 -14.49
CA HIS A 201 4.00 -13.57 -13.71
C HIS A 201 2.64 -13.06 -13.22
N ILE A 202 1.73 -14.00 -13.01
CA ILE A 202 0.45 -13.72 -12.37
C ILE A 202 0.31 -14.59 -11.12
N LEU A 203 -0.35 -14.01 -10.12
CA LEU A 203 -0.72 -14.71 -8.89
C LEU A 203 -2.14 -14.34 -8.48
N GLY A 204 -2.77 -15.20 -7.69
CA GLY A 204 -4.10 -14.92 -7.19
C GLY A 204 -4.47 -15.76 -5.97
N TYR A 205 -5.41 -15.24 -5.20
CA TYR A 205 -5.91 -15.83 -3.96
C TYR A 205 -7.22 -15.18 -3.50
N LEU A 206 -7.97 -15.89 -2.68
CA LEU A 206 -9.18 -15.36 -2.05
C LEU A 206 -8.84 -14.40 -0.90
N VAL A 207 -9.66 -13.36 -0.77
CA VAL A 207 -9.63 -12.39 0.33
C VAL A 207 -11.03 -12.21 0.89
N PRO A 208 -11.20 -11.68 2.12
CA PRO A 208 -12.51 -11.36 2.67
C PRO A 208 -13.35 -10.47 1.75
N GLY A 209 -14.64 -10.59 1.85
CA GLY A 209 -15.61 -9.73 1.17
C GLY A 209 -15.47 -8.25 1.53
N PRO A 210 -16.19 -7.35 0.85
CA PRO A 210 -16.15 -5.93 1.16
C PRO A 210 -16.64 -5.59 2.57
N ASP A 211 -17.52 -6.43 3.12
CA ASP A 211 -18.03 -6.37 4.50
C ASP A 211 -17.13 -7.07 5.53
N GLY A 212 -16.05 -7.69 5.09
CA GLY A 212 -15.15 -8.51 5.91
C GLY A 212 -15.56 -9.98 6.01
N SER A 213 -16.64 -10.40 5.33
CA SER A 213 -17.10 -11.80 5.35
C SER A 213 -16.06 -12.75 4.77
N ILE A 214 -15.81 -13.85 5.47
CA ILE A 214 -14.98 -14.98 5.01
C ILE A 214 -15.83 -16.17 4.56
N ALA A 215 -17.16 -16.05 4.61
CA ALA A 215 -18.08 -17.11 4.21
C ALA A 215 -17.97 -17.38 2.70
N PRO A 216 -17.96 -18.66 2.26
CA PRO A 216 -18.01 -19.01 0.85
C PRO A 216 -19.15 -18.29 0.11
N GLY A 217 -18.85 -17.81 -1.10
CA GLY A 217 -19.79 -17.02 -1.92
C GLY A 217 -19.83 -15.52 -1.60
N ARG A 218 -19.27 -15.10 -0.47
CA ARG A 218 -19.22 -13.68 -0.04
C ARG A 218 -17.81 -13.08 -0.06
N ARG A 219 -16.81 -13.89 -0.38
CA ARG A 219 -15.40 -13.51 -0.51
C ARG A 219 -15.15 -12.81 -1.86
N ARG A 220 -13.90 -12.38 -2.08
CA ARG A 220 -13.45 -11.84 -3.36
C ARG A 220 -12.18 -12.56 -3.80
N TYR A 221 -12.00 -12.77 -5.10
CA TYR A 221 -10.76 -13.27 -5.65
C TYR A 221 -9.89 -12.11 -6.11
N ASN A 222 -8.71 -11.97 -5.50
CA ASN A 222 -7.70 -10.99 -5.86
C ASN A 222 -6.69 -11.65 -6.80
N TRP A 223 -6.42 -10.99 -7.94
CA TRP A 223 -5.34 -11.38 -8.83
C TRP A 223 -4.40 -10.21 -9.10
N VAL A 224 -3.12 -10.51 -9.32
CA VAL A 224 -2.06 -9.55 -9.61
C VAL A 224 -1.21 -10.09 -10.75
N TRP A 225 -1.17 -9.38 -11.86
CA TRP A 225 -0.39 -9.72 -13.04
C TRP A 225 0.71 -8.70 -13.29
N TYR A 226 1.97 -9.11 -13.18
CA TYR A 226 3.16 -8.29 -13.42
C TYR A 226 3.51 -8.33 -14.89
N ARG A 227 3.68 -7.15 -15.51
CA ARG A 227 3.98 -6.99 -16.94
C ARG A 227 5.03 -5.92 -17.16
N ARG A 228 5.99 -6.18 -18.04
CA ARG A 228 6.98 -5.20 -18.47
C ARG A 228 6.36 -4.14 -19.34
N TYR A 229 6.81 -2.89 -19.16
CA TYR A 229 6.47 -1.75 -19.99
C TYR A 229 7.69 -0.84 -20.12
N THR A 230 7.97 -0.37 -21.33
CA THR A 230 8.83 0.80 -21.51
C THR A 230 8.15 2.04 -20.91
N GLU A 231 8.88 3.11 -20.65
CA GLU A 231 8.29 4.34 -20.10
C GLU A 231 7.20 4.93 -21.02
N ASP A 232 7.39 4.85 -22.33
CA ASP A 232 6.40 5.34 -23.31
C ASP A 232 5.13 4.49 -23.29
N ALA A 233 5.26 3.17 -23.33
CA ALA A 233 4.12 2.26 -23.25
C ALA A 233 3.38 2.40 -21.89
N LEU A 234 4.11 2.57 -20.79
CA LEU A 234 3.55 2.85 -19.49
C LEU A 234 2.74 4.15 -19.51
N GLY A 235 3.25 5.19 -20.16
CA GLY A 235 2.53 6.46 -20.30
C GLY A 235 1.16 6.31 -20.93
N ALA A 236 1.04 5.49 -21.96
CA ALA A 236 -0.24 5.18 -22.60
C ALA A 236 -1.17 4.39 -21.64
N VAL A 237 -0.64 3.41 -20.92
CA VAL A 237 -1.38 2.61 -19.94
C VAL A 237 -1.89 3.47 -18.77
N LEU A 238 -1.10 4.44 -18.31
CA LEU A 238 -1.43 5.32 -17.19
C LEU A 238 -2.19 6.61 -17.60
N THR A 239 -2.62 6.73 -18.84
CA THR A 239 -3.56 7.77 -19.25
C THR A 239 -4.98 7.31 -18.93
N ASP A 240 -5.68 8.05 -18.08
CA ASP A 240 -6.99 7.68 -17.56
C ASP A 240 -8.15 7.98 -18.54
N VAL A 241 -9.37 7.59 -18.18
CA VAL A 241 -10.59 7.80 -19.00
C VAL A 241 -10.86 9.28 -19.32
N ASP A 242 -10.33 10.22 -18.54
CA ASP A 242 -10.46 11.66 -18.81
C ASP A 242 -9.30 12.21 -19.65
N GLY A 243 -8.38 11.33 -20.11
CA GLY A 243 -7.21 11.71 -20.89
C GLY A 243 -6.04 12.25 -20.04
N ALA A 244 -6.15 12.24 -18.72
CA ALA A 244 -5.10 12.72 -17.82
C ALA A 244 -4.06 11.62 -17.56
N ARG A 245 -2.78 11.92 -17.83
CA ARG A 245 -1.67 11.01 -17.51
C ARG A 245 -1.41 11.01 -16.00
N ARG A 246 -1.54 9.83 -15.37
CA ARG A 246 -1.26 9.65 -13.94
C ARG A 246 0.15 9.09 -13.76
N PRO A 247 0.91 9.58 -12.79
CA PRO A 247 2.33 9.22 -12.70
C PRO A 247 2.57 7.82 -12.12
N PHE A 248 1.65 7.28 -11.30
CA PHE A 248 1.93 6.07 -10.52
C PHE A 248 0.90 4.95 -10.70
N SER A 249 -0.38 5.27 -10.86
CA SER A 249 -1.44 4.27 -10.87
C SER A 249 -2.75 4.80 -11.44
N LEU A 250 -3.60 3.88 -11.90
CA LEU A 250 -5.01 4.11 -12.17
C LEU A 250 -5.85 3.27 -11.21
N ALA A 251 -6.81 3.90 -10.54
CA ALA A 251 -7.77 3.24 -9.67
C ALA A 251 -8.82 2.42 -10.47
N PRO A 252 -9.56 1.51 -9.83
CA PRO A 252 -10.68 0.81 -10.48
C PRO A 252 -11.65 1.78 -11.17
N GLY A 253 -12.03 1.47 -12.42
CA GLY A 253 -12.90 2.32 -13.24
C GLY A 253 -12.22 3.53 -13.89
N ARG A 254 -10.89 3.69 -13.73
CA ARG A 254 -10.13 4.78 -14.36
C ARG A 254 -9.31 4.36 -15.56
N VAL A 255 -9.21 3.06 -15.83
CA VAL A 255 -8.52 2.51 -17.01
C VAL A 255 -9.43 2.70 -18.23
N ARG A 256 -8.88 3.20 -19.34
CA ARG A 256 -9.59 3.33 -20.62
C ARG A 256 -10.00 1.96 -21.15
N HIS A 257 -11.17 1.86 -21.77
CA HIS A 257 -11.73 0.59 -22.23
C HIS A 257 -10.80 -0.15 -23.21
N GLU A 258 -10.27 0.55 -24.20
CA GLU A 258 -9.36 -0.04 -25.20
C GLU A 258 -8.05 -0.59 -24.56
N VAL A 259 -7.59 0.03 -23.48
CA VAL A 259 -6.40 -0.44 -22.74
C VAL A 259 -6.74 -1.69 -21.91
N ALA A 260 -7.92 -1.72 -21.30
CA ALA A 260 -8.41 -2.89 -20.57
C ALA A 260 -8.67 -4.08 -21.52
N ASP A 261 -9.28 -3.84 -22.67
CA ASP A 261 -9.57 -4.86 -23.67
C ASP A 261 -8.29 -5.45 -24.28
N ALA A 262 -7.30 -4.61 -24.59
CA ALA A 262 -5.99 -5.06 -25.03
C ALA A 262 -5.29 -5.93 -23.97
N MET A 263 -5.36 -5.54 -22.69
CA MET A 263 -4.82 -6.34 -21.57
C MET A 263 -5.53 -7.69 -21.45
N LYS A 264 -6.89 -7.74 -21.60
CA LYS A 264 -7.68 -8.98 -21.56
C LYS A 264 -7.37 -9.89 -22.76
N ALA A 265 -7.20 -9.33 -23.95
CA ALA A 265 -6.77 -10.09 -25.14
C ALA A 265 -5.39 -10.71 -24.95
N ASP A 266 -4.45 -9.98 -24.36
CA ASP A 266 -3.15 -10.52 -23.98
C ASP A 266 -3.27 -11.62 -22.92
N ALA A 267 -4.16 -11.49 -21.95
CA ALA A 267 -4.39 -12.53 -20.95
C ALA A 267 -4.87 -13.84 -21.57
N ALA A 268 -5.83 -13.77 -22.50
CA ALA A 268 -6.30 -14.94 -23.23
C ALA A 268 -5.18 -15.65 -24.04
N ARG A 269 -4.23 -14.87 -24.56
CA ARG A 269 -3.10 -15.39 -25.34
C ARG A 269 -1.96 -15.92 -24.50
N LEU A 270 -1.71 -15.36 -23.29
CA LEU A 270 -0.48 -15.57 -22.51
C LEU A 270 -0.67 -16.36 -21.23
N LEU A 271 -1.86 -16.33 -20.63
CA LEU A 271 -2.10 -16.92 -19.32
C LEU A 271 -2.75 -18.31 -19.40
N PRO A 272 -2.58 -19.17 -18.40
CA PRO A 272 -3.34 -20.40 -18.26
C PRO A 272 -4.85 -20.13 -18.29
N PRO A 273 -5.68 -21.10 -18.75
CA PRO A 273 -7.13 -20.90 -18.94
C PRO A 273 -7.84 -20.32 -17.70
N SER A 274 -7.52 -20.79 -16.51
CA SER A 274 -8.13 -20.31 -15.27
C SER A 274 -7.79 -18.85 -14.98
N PHE A 275 -6.52 -18.42 -15.11
CA PHE A 275 -6.15 -17.02 -14.94
C PHE A 275 -6.66 -16.13 -16.08
N ALA A 276 -6.67 -16.62 -17.31
CA ALA A 276 -7.26 -15.89 -18.43
C ALA A 276 -8.74 -15.61 -18.19
N ALA A 277 -9.50 -16.60 -17.70
CA ALA A 277 -10.90 -16.44 -17.35
C ALA A 277 -11.11 -15.43 -16.21
N MET A 278 -10.23 -15.45 -15.19
CA MET A 278 -10.27 -14.47 -14.09
C MET A 278 -10.05 -13.05 -14.59
N VAL A 279 -9.05 -12.84 -15.44
CA VAL A 279 -8.74 -11.51 -15.99
C VAL A 279 -9.89 -11.02 -16.89
N ALA A 280 -10.47 -11.90 -17.69
CA ALA A 280 -11.62 -11.58 -18.56
C ALA A 280 -12.86 -11.16 -17.75
N ALA A 281 -13.11 -11.83 -16.62
CA ALA A 281 -14.26 -11.58 -15.74
C ALA A 281 -14.14 -10.27 -14.95
N GLU A 282 -12.96 -9.65 -14.85
CA GLU A 282 -12.78 -8.39 -14.10
C GLU A 282 -13.35 -7.19 -14.90
N PRO A 283 -14.42 -6.53 -14.41
CA PRO A 283 -15.02 -5.40 -15.13
C PRO A 283 -14.24 -4.10 -14.97
N ARG A 284 -13.47 -3.93 -13.89
CA ARG A 284 -12.79 -2.67 -13.53
C ARG A 284 -11.34 -2.92 -13.12
N PRO A 285 -10.51 -3.47 -14.03
CA PRO A 285 -9.10 -3.68 -13.70
C PRO A 285 -8.41 -2.37 -13.37
N PHE A 286 -7.38 -2.45 -12.55
CA PHE A 286 -6.59 -1.30 -12.16
C PHE A 286 -5.10 -1.60 -12.30
N VAL A 287 -4.27 -0.55 -12.34
CA VAL A 287 -2.85 -0.69 -12.65
C VAL A 287 -1.99 0.17 -11.74
N HIS A 288 -0.87 -0.40 -11.28
CA HIS A 288 0.15 0.30 -10.52
C HIS A 288 1.50 0.12 -11.21
N ALA A 289 2.14 1.22 -11.58
CA ALA A 289 3.54 1.21 -11.97
C ALA A 289 4.42 0.95 -10.74
N ILE A 290 5.47 0.18 -10.91
CA ILE A 290 6.35 -0.22 -9.80
C ILE A 290 7.60 0.64 -9.79
N PHE A 291 7.93 1.11 -8.59
CA PHE A 291 9.07 1.99 -8.35
C PHE A 291 9.91 1.45 -7.20
N ASP A 292 11.17 1.83 -7.20
CA ASP A 292 12.09 1.71 -6.06
C ASP A 292 12.41 3.09 -5.50
N TYR A 293 12.47 3.20 -4.20
CA TYR A 293 13.02 4.37 -3.52
C TYR A 293 13.56 4.02 -2.14
N ALA A 294 14.78 4.44 -1.88
CA ALA A 294 15.38 4.45 -0.55
C ALA A 294 15.98 5.83 -0.30
N PRO A 295 15.54 6.58 0.71
CA PRO A 295 16.01 7.93 0.97
C PRO A 295 17.38 7.96 1.63
N PRO A 296 18.15 9.04 1.46
CA PRO A 296 19.34 9.27 2.27
C PRO A 296 19.01 9.62 3.72
N GLN A 297 17.82 10.17 3.98
CA GLN A 297 17.32 10.50 5.31
C GLN A 297 15.78 10.44 5.38
N MET A 298 15.25 10.13 6.57
CA MET A 298 13.81 10.06 6.83
C MET A 298 13.27 11.29 7.54
N VAL A 299 14.15 12.15 8.05
CA VAL A 299 13.80 13.31 8.86
C VAL A 299 14.61 14.51 8.41
N ALA A 300 13.99 15.67 8.36
CA ALA A 300 14.63 16.96 8.25
C ALA A 300 13.90 17.95 9.17
N GLY A 301 14.56 18.41 10.24
CA GLY A 301 13.95 19.26 11.27
C GLY A 301 12.65 18.66 11.80
N ARG A 302 11.55 19.37 11.66
CA ARG A 302 10.20 18.97 12.12
C ARG A 302 9.35 18.28 11.05
N ILE A 303 9.97 17.69 10.02
CA ILE A 303 9.28 16.88 8.99
C ILE A 303 9.88 15.47 9.00
N ALA A 304 9.05 14.48 9.27
CA ALA A 304 9.41 13.06 9.25
C ALA A 304 8.64 12.32 8.15
N LEU A 305 9.25 11.32 7.51
CA LEU A 305 8.63 10.47 6.50
C LEU A 305 8.40 9.07 7.04
N MET A 306 7.30 8.42 6.61
CA MET A 306 7.01 7.04 6.94
C MET A 306 6.33 6.29 5.78
N GLY A 307 6.25 4.97 5.88
CA GLY A 307 5.58 4.15 4.88
C GLY A 307 6.19 4.32 3.49
N ASP A 308 5.34 4.40 2.45
CA ASP A 308 5.79 4.58 1.07
C ASP A 308 6.24 6.01 0.76
N ALA A 309 5.96 6.98 1.63
CA ALA A 309 6.58 8.30 1.53
C ALA A 309 8.08 8.25 1.88
N ALA A 310 8.48 7.37 2.80
CA ALA A 310 9.89 7.13 3.11
C ALA A 310 10.53 6.14 2.14
N PHE A 311 10.05 4.90 2.08
CA PHE A 311 10.64 3.82 1.29
C PHE A 311 9.61 3.21 0.36
N VAL A 312 9.88 3.19 -0.93
CA VAL A 312 9.06 2.47 -1.92
C VAL A 312 9.72 1.12 -2.19
N ALA A 313 9.08 0.05 -1.72
CA ALA A 313 9.53 -1.32 -1.95
C ALA A 313 8.65 -2.03 -2.97
N ARG A 314 9.27 -2.91 -3.76
CA ARG A 314 8.54 -3.72 -4.75
C ARG A 314 7.52 -4.63 -4.05
N PRO A 315 6.33 -4.85 -4.62
CA PRO A 315 5.24 -5.59 -3.99
C PRO A 315 5.53 -7.07 -3.75
N HIS A 316 6.55 -7.65 -4.39
CA HIS A 316 7.00 -9.05 -4.17
C HIS A 316 7.34 -9.35 -2.71
N THR A 317 7.73 -8.34 -1.93
CA THR A 317 8.06 -8.51 -0.52
C THR A 317 6.83 -8.77 0.35
N ALA A 318 5.64 -8.37 -0.11
CA ALA A 318 4.40 -8.27 0.67
C ALA A 318 4.56 -7.44 1.98
N MET A 319 5.62 -6.62 2.12
CA MET A 319 6.00 -5.94 3.38
C MET A 319 5.49 -4.50 3.49
N GLY A 320 4.73 -3.97 2.52
CA GLY A 320 4.33 -2.57 2.52
C GLY A 320 3.59 -2.14 3.79
N VAL A 321 2.59 -2.92 4.20
CA VAL A 321 1.77 -2.63 5.40
C VAL A 321 2.56 -2.91 6.68
N ALA A 322 3.30 -4.00 6.75
CA ALA A 322 4.16 -4.33 7.90
C ALA A 322 5.25 -3.27 8.13
N LYS A 323 5.89 -2.80 7.05
CA LYS A 323 6.85 -1.68 7.10
C LYS A 323 6.21 -0.43 7.71
N ALA A 324 5.01 -0.06 7.24
CA ALA A 324 4.29 1.11 7.76
C ALA A 324 3.89 0.95 9.23
N ALA A 325 3.49 -0.25 9.67
CA ALA A 325 3.22 -0.55 11.06
C ALA A 325 4.49 -0.40 11.93
N GLY A 326 5.62 -0.96 11.48
CA GLY A 326 6.90 -0.81 12.16
C GLY A 326 7.38 0.63 12.23
N ASP A 327 7.12 1.45 11.19
CA ASP A 327 7.42 2.88 11.21
C ASP A 327 6.55 3.61 12.24
N ALA A 328 5.25 3.29 12.31
CA ALA A 328 4.31 3.88 13.27
C ALA A 328 4.68 3.56 14.72
N PHE A 329 5.07 2.30 15.02
CA PHE A 329 5.57 1.92 16.35
C PHE A 329 6.84 2.69 16.72
N ALA A 330 7.84 2.68 15.84
CA ALA A 330 9.10 3.35 16.09
C ALA A 330 8.92 4.86 16.32
N LEU A 331 8.00 5.49 15.59
CA LEU A 331 7.70 6.91 15.75
C LEU A 331 6.99 7.17 17.08
N ARG A 332 5.97 6.36 17.45
CA ARG A 332 5.30 6.43 18.74
C ARG A 332 6.31 6.29 19.91
N ASP A 333 7.15 5.26 19.86
CA ASP A 333 8.10 4.95 20.93
C ASP A 333 9.16 6.04 21.08
N ALA A 334 9.65 6.59 19.97
CA ALA A 334 10.60 7.69 19.99
C ALA A 334 9.99 8.95 20.60
N LEU A 335 8.76 9.30 20.23
CA LEU A 335 8.06 10.48 20.75
C LEU A 335 7.56 10.30 22.19
N ALA A 336 7.14 9.10 22.60
CA ALA A 336 6.82 8.81 23.99
C ALA A 336 8.05 9.02 24.90
N GLY A 337 9.23 8.63 24.43
CA GLY A 337 10.50 8.86 25.15
C GLY A 337 10.82 10.34 25.43
N MET A 338 10.23 11.29 24.71
CA MET A 338 10.34 12.72 25.07
C MET A 338 9.71 13.03 26.42
N ARG A 339 8.53 12.46 26.69
CA ARG A 339 7.79 12.69 27.95
C ARG A 339 8.44 11.97 29.13
N ASP A 340 8.83 10.72 28.90
CA ASP A 340 9.28 9.83 29.98
C ASP A 340 10.75 10.04 30.35
N MET A 341 11.59 10.46 29.39
CA MET A 341 13.05 10.57 29.55
C MET A 341 13.56 12.01 29.35
N GLY A 342 12.69 13.02 29.22
CA GLY A 342 13.08 14.42 29.04
C GLY A 342 13.87 14.69 27.76
N ARG A 343 13.71 13.86 26.73
CA ARG A 343 14.33 14.06 25.42
C ARG A 343 13.63 15.20 24.67
N ASP A 344 14.39 15.95 23.88
CA ASP A 344 13.80 16.91 22.95
C ASP A 344 13.26 16.22 21.68
N MET A 345 12.50 16.96 20.88
CA MET A 345 11.89 16.46 19.65
C MET A 345 12.96 16.02 18.63
N ASP A 346 14.09 16.72 18.56
CA ASP A 346 15.15 16.44 17.59
C ASP A 346 15.84 15.11 17.93
N ALA A 347 16.12 14.87 19.21
CA ALA A 347 16.66 13.58 19.67
C ALA A 347 15.68 12.43 19.44
N ALA A 348 14.37 12.64 19.63
CA ALA A 348 13.34 11.65 19.35
C ALA A 348 13.27 11.30 17.84
N LEU A 349 13.26 12.31 16.98
CA LEU A 349 13.23 12.11 15.54
C LEU A 349 14.52 11.48 14.98
N ALA A 350 15.67 11.82 15.58
CA ALA A 350 16.94 11.16 15.25
C ALA A 350 16.92 9.67 15.64
N ALA A 351 16.36 9.33 16.80
CA ALA A 351 16.18 7.94 17.23
C ALA A 351 15.25 7.16 16.27
N TYR A 352 14.13 7.75 15.90
CA TYR A 352 13.23 7.19 14.88
C TYR A 352 13.95 6.89 13.56
N ALA A 353 14.66 7.89 13.02
CA ALA A 353 15.39 7.74 11.76
C ALA A 353 16.48 6.66 11.86
N SER A 354 17.25 6.63 12.95
CA SER A 354 18.29 5.63 13.20
C SER A 354 17.73 4.20 13.26
N ALA A 355 16.56 4.03 13.86
CA ALA A 355 15.91 2.71 13.95
C ALA A 355 15.33 2.24 12.61
N ARG A 356 14.78 3.16 11.79
CA ARG A 356 13.99 2.76 10.61
C ARG A 356 14.73 2.84 9.29
N LEU A 357 15.72 3.72 9.15
CA LEU A 357 16.48 3.89 7.91
C LEU A 357 17.13 2.57 7.41
N PRO A 358 17.85 1.81 8.24
CA PRO A 358 18.45 0.54 7.80
C PRO A 358 17.40 -0.53 7.47
N VAL A 359 16.30 -0.59 8.23
CA VAL A 359 15.22 -1.56 8.01
C VAL A 359 14.54 -1.31 6.67
N GLY A 360 14.16 -0.06 6.39
CA GLY A 360 13.52 0.30 5.13
C GLY A 360 14.43 0.05 3.92
N ALA A 361 15.72 0.39 4.02
CA ALA A 361 16.71 0.13 2.99
C ALA A 361 16.87 -1.38 2.71
N ALA A 362 16.88 -2.21 3.75
CA ALA A 362 16.95 -3.67 3.62
C ALA A 362 15.71 -4.25 2.91
N ILE A 363 14.51 -3.73 3.21
CA ILE A 363 13.25 -4.14 2.55
C ILE A 363 13.28 -3.77 1.05
N VAL A 364 13.73 -2.56 0.70
CA VAL A 364 13.88 -2.15 -0.70
C VAL A 364 14.88 -3.07 -1.43
N ALA A 365 16.06 -3.30 -0.85
CA ALA A 365 17.07 -4.19 -1.42
C ALA A 365 16.55 -5.64 -1.56
N TYR A 366 15.75 -6.13 -0.62
CA TYR A 366 15.10 -7.44 -0.73
C TYR A 366 14.12 -7.48 -1.90
N GLY A 367 13.28 -6.46 -2.06
CA GLY A 367 12.36 -6.35 -3.19
C GLY A 367 13.06 -6.30 -4.55
N GLN A 368 14.20 -5.60 -4.63
CA GLN A 368 15.05 -5.57 -5.81
C GLN A 368 15.58 -6.95 -6.18
N ARG A 369 16.04 -7.74 -5.19
CA ARG A 369 16.49 -9.12 -5.44
C ARG A 369 15.37 -10.02 -5.96
N LEU A 370 14.18 -9.97 -5.34
CA LEU A 370 13.02 -10.76 -5.77
C LEU A 370 12.54 -10.38 -7.17
N GLY A 371 12.59 -9.11 -7.53
CA GLY A 371 12.12 -8.62 -8.82
C GLY A 371 13.14 -8.71 -9.98
N ARG A 372 14.31 -9.33 -9.80
CA ARG A 372 15.36 -9.42 -10.86
C ARG A 372 14.91 -10.14 -12.12
N THR A 373 13.98 -11.08 -12.01
CA THR A 373 13.47 -11.85 -13.15
C THR A 373 12.46 -11.07 -13.99
N LEU A 374 11.96 -9.93 -13.46
CA LEU A 374 10.96 -9.10 -14.10
C LEU A 374 11.53 -7.83 -14.72
N GLY A 375 12.64 -7.32 -14.21
CA GLY A 375 13.23 -6.07 -14.69
C GLY A 375 14.72 -6.13 -14.93
#